data_a03b181bfc2f78f3ce8aa6aa2da064e0
#
_entry.id   a03b181bfc2f78f3ce8aa6aa2da064e0
#
_cell.length_a   1.000
_cell.length_b   1.000
_cell.length_c   1.000
_cell.angle_alpha   90.00
_cell.angle_beta   90.00
_cell.angle_gamma   90.00
#
_symmetry.space_group_name_H-M   'P 1'
#
loop_
_entity.id
_entity.type
_entity.pdbx_description
1 polymer ?
#
loop_
_entity_poly.entity_id
_entity_poly.type
_entity_poly.pdbx_seq_one_letter_code
_entity_poly.pdbx_strand_id
1 'polypeptide(L)'
;MQATKQKSATKKKVSKFTPVGYKLLVKRSRTGLGLFAGEDIKKGTCVIEYVGRTLTKEEEYSSNSLYLFEVSKKKTIDGAARSNTARYINHSCAPNCEIEIKKERVLVMAKRNIKAGEELAYDYDTDYFKEYIEPKGCLCLKCSPLPKTKKK
;
A
#
# COMPACT_ATOMS: atom_id res chain seq x y z
N MET A 1 -19.56 45.60 -29.81
CA MET A 1 -18.84 44.29 -29.78
C MET A 1 -18.27 44.10 -28.39
N GLN A 2 -18.88 43.24 -27.60
CA GLN A 2 -18.37 42.90 -26.28
C GLN A 2 -17.45 41.67 -26.40
N ALA A 3 -16.18 41.86 -26.09
CA ALA A 3 -15.21 40.78 -26.03
C ALA A 3 -15.48 39.96 -24.76
N THR A 4 -16.00 38.75 -24.89
CA THR A 4 -16.13 37.78 -23.83
C THR A 4 -14.71 37.30 -23.45
N LYS A 5 -14.21 37.76 -22.30
CA LYS A 5 -13.01 37.20 -21.67
C LYS A 5 -13.31 35.77 -21.22
N GLN A 6 -12.83 34.79 -21.96
CA GLN A 6 -12.75 33.41 -21.49
C GLN A 6 -11.81 33.39 -20.30
N LYS A 7 -12.35 33.13 -19.10
CA LYS A 7 -11.55 32.79 -17.92
C LYS A 7 -10.91 31.45 -18.18
N SER A 8 -9.59 31.45 -18.38
CA SER A 8 -8.79 30.22 -18.40
C SER A 8 -8.93 29.55 -17.03
N ALA A 9 -9.52 28.36 -16.99
CA ALA A 9 -9.57 27.56 -15.79
C ALA A 9 -8.14 27.12 -15.47
N THR A 10 -7.53 27.70 -14.43
CA THR A 10 -6.25 27.24 -13.88
C THR A 10 -6.45 25.82 -13.39
N LYS A 11 -5.89 24.83 -14.10
CA LYS A 11 -5.81 23.43 -13.63
C LYS A 11 -5.10 23.44 -12.29
N LYS A 12 -5.82 23.18 -11.19
CA LYS A 12 -5.20 22.96 -9.87
C LYS A 12 -4.19 21.83 -10.01
N LYS A 13 -2.93 22.11 -9.68
CA LYS A 13 -1.86 21.10 -9.70
C LYS A 13 -2.19 20.04 -8.67
N VAL A 14 -2.50 18.82 -9.11
CA VAL A 14 -2.81 17.69 -8.22
C VAL A 14 -1.54 17.31 -7.47
N SER A 15 -1.65 17.17 -6.14
CA SER A 15 -0.52 16.73 -5.30
C SER A 15 -0.09 15.31 -5.66
N LYS A 16 1.23 15.04 -5.66
CA LYS A 16 1.77 13.69 -5.83
C LYS A 16 1.29 12.69 -4.77
N PHE A 17 0.77 13.19 -3.65
CA PHE A 17 0.22 12.38 -2.56
C PHE A 17 -1.27 12.09 -2.70
N THR A 18 -1.88 12.46 -3.80
CA THR A 18 -3.26 12.09 -4.12
C THR A 18 -3.27 10.76 -4.86
N PRO A 19 -4.04 9.75 -4.40
CA PRO A 19 -4.17 8.49 -5.13
C PRO A 19 -4.60 8.73 -6.58
N VAL A 20 -3.88 8.12 -7.51
CA VAL A 20 -4.15 8.28 -8.96
C VAL A 20 -5.42 7.58 -9.38
N GLY A 21 -5.82 6.51 -8.67
CA GLY A 21 -6.97 5.70 -9.04
C GLY A 21 -6.62 4.58 -10.03
N TYR A 22 -5.42 4.02 -9.90
CA TYR A 22 -5.02 2.87 -10.70
C TYR A 22 -5.97 1.68 -10.55
N LYS A 23 -6.11 0.90 -11.62
CA LYS A 23 -6.78 -0.40 -11.55
C LYS A 23 -5.95 -1.36 -10.71
N LEU A 24 -6.54 -1.86 -9.63
CA LEU A 24 -5.92 -2.81 -8.70
C LEU A 24 -6.78 -4.06 -8.60
N LEU A 25 -6.16 -5.23 -8.47
CA LEU A 25 -6.82 -6.52 -8.45
C LEU A 25 -6.43 -7.30 -7.20
N VAL A 26 -7.42 -7.77 -6.46
CA VAL A 26 -7.21 -8.73 -5.36
C VAL A 26 -7.20 -10.13 -5.95
N LYS A 27 -6.09 -10.85 -5.80
CA LYS A 27 -5.90 -12.20 -6.32
C LYS A 27 -5.15 -13.08 -5.33
N ARG A 28 -5.11 -14.38 -5.58
CA ARG A 28 -4.25 -15.28 -4.82
C ARG A 28 -2.78 -14.92 -4.98
N SER A 29 -2.09 -14.90 -3.85
CA SER A 29 -0.66 -14.72 -3.71
C SER A 29 -0.07 -15.95 -3.01
N ARG A 30 1.25 -15.97 -2.80
CA ARG A 30 1.94 -17.03 -2.07
C ARG A 30 1.55 -17.12 -0.59
N THR A 31 1.04 -16.04 -0.03
CA THR A 31 0.71 -15.91 1.39
C THR A 31 -0.79 -15.74 1.66
N GLY A 32 -1.63 -16.11 0.71
CA GLY A 32 -3.08 -15.94 0.78
C GLY A 32 -3.59 -15.01 -0.31
N LEU A 33 -4.25 -13.91 0.05
CA LEU A 33 -4.62 -12.87 -0.91
C LEU A 33 -3.53 -11.82 -1.01
N GLY A 34 -3.38 -11.24 -2.19
CA GLY A 34 -2.49 -10.13 -2.48
C GLY A 34 -3.17 -9.07 -3.34
N LEU A 35 -2.57 -7.89 -3.41
CA LEU A 35 -3.00 -6.80 -4.27
C LEU A 35 -2.05 -6.67 -5.45
N PHE A 36 -2.61 -6.68 -6.66
CA PHE A 36 -1.85 -6.69 -7.91
C PHE A 36 -2.16 -5.46 -8.75
N ALA A 37 -1.15 -4.96 -9.46
CA ALA A 37 -1.35 -3.92 -10.46
C ALA A 37 -2.18 -4.47 -11.62
N GLY A 38 -3.31 -3.83 -11.92
CA GLY A 38 -4.14 -4.14 -13.08
C GLY A 38 -3.78 -3.33 -14.33
N GLU A 39 -2.85 -2.40 -14.19
CA GLU A 39 -2.27 -1.55 -15.24
C GLU A 39 -0.86 -1.12 -14.81
N ASP A 40 -0.10 -0.53 -15.72
CA ASP A 40 1.23 0.00 -15.40
C ASP A 40 1.11 1.16 -14.42
N ILE A 41 1.94 1.15 -13.39
CA ILE A 41 2.00 2.17 -12.33
C ILE A 41 3.32 2.91 -12.44
N LYS A 42 3.25 4.23 -12.46
CA LYS A 42 4.42 5.10 -12.60
C LYS A 42 5.14 5.32 -11.28
N LYS A 43 6.45 5.23 -11.28
CA LYS A 43 7.32 5.59 -10.13
C LYS A 43 6.95 6.96 -9.56
N GLY A 44 6.92 7.07 -8.24
CA GLY A 44 6.70 8.32 -7.51
C GLY A 44 5.24 8.75 -7.41
N THR A 45 4.29 7.96 -7.93
CA THR A 45 2.85 8.22 -7.80
C THR A 45 2.26 7.55 -6.57
N CYS A 46 1.20 8.14 -6.03
CA CYS A 46 0.42 7.52 -4.96
C CYS A 46 -0.50 6.46 -5.55
N VAL A 47 -0.28 5.22 -5.13
CA VAL A 47 -1.03 4.05 -5.63
C VAL A 47 -2.38 3.95 -4.96
N ILE A 48 -2.41 4.04 -3.64
CA ILE A 48 -3.61 3.87 -2.81
C ILE A 48 -3.35 4.43 -1.41
N GLU A 49 -4.41 4.80 -0.71
CA GLU A 49 -4.37 5.14 0.71
C GLU A 49 -4.75 3.93 1.56
N TYR A 50 -3.99 3.67 2.61
CA TYR A 50 -4.36 2.71 3.65
C TYR A 50 -5.31 3.40 4.62
N VAL A 51 -6.55 2.98 4.66
CA VAL A 51 -7.60 3.61 5.45
C VAL A 51 -8.08 2.70 6.58
N GLY A 52 -8.54 3.28 7.66
CA GLY A 52 -9.05 2.52 8.78
C GLY A 52 -9.71 3.41 9.83
N ARG A 53 -10.34 2.74 10.78
CA ARG A 53 -10.95 3.39 11.95
C ARG A 53 -9.85 3.78 12.93
N THR A 54 -9.89 5.01 13.43
CA THR A 54 -9.00 5.43 14.51
C THR A 54 -9.38 4.74 15.81
N LEU A 55 -8.41 4.15 16.50
CA LEU A 55 -8.59 3.47 17.77
C LEU A 55 -8.31 4.40 18.95
N THR A 56 -9.04 4.18 20.06
CA THR A 56 -8.62 4.69 21.36
C THR A 56 -7.40 3.89 21.87
N LYS A 57 -6.71 4.38 22.89
CA LYS A 57 -5.58 3.65 23.48
C LYS A 57 -6.01 2.31 24.10
N GLU A 58 -7.18 2.26 24.70
CA GLU A 58 -7.76 1.03 25.25
C GLU A 58 -8.07 0.01 24.15
N GLU A 59 -8.66 0.46 23.05
CA GLU A 59 -8.93 -0.39 21.88
C GLU A 59 -7.64 -0.93 21.25
N GLU A 60 -6.62 -0.06 21.09
CA GLU A 60 -5.31 -0.45 20.55
C GLU A 60 -4.67 -1.54 21.41
N TYR A 61 -4.67 -1.35 22.73
CA TYR A 61 -4.05 -2.28 23.67
C TYR A 61 -4.74 -3.65 23.72
N SER A 62 -6.07 -3.69 23.55
CA SER A 62 -6.86 -4.92 23.58
C SER A 62 -7.10 -5.56 22.23
N SER A 63 -6.66 -4.92 21.14
CA SER A 63 -6.92 -5.40 19.78
C SER A 63 -6.08 -6.62 19.41
N ASN A 64 -6.70 -7.58 18.74
CA ASN A 64 -6.04 -8.71 18.08
C ASN A 64 -5.93 -8.54 16.55
N SER A 65 -6.23 -7.35 16.03
CA SER A 65 -6.16 -7.08 14.60
C SER A 65 -4.71 -7.14 14.09
N LEU A 66 -4.50 -7.81 12.95
CA LEU A 66 -3.22 -7.83 12.22
C LEU A 66 -3.05 -6.61 11.30
N TYR A 67 -4.03 -5.72 11.26
CA TYR A 67 -4.11 -4.58 10.33
C TYR A 67 -3.98 -3.23 11.04
N LEU A 68 -3.42 -3.22 12.24
CA LEU A 68 -3.13 -1.97 12.95
C LEU A 68 -1.99 -1.24 12.27
N PHE A 69 -2.16 0.06 12.10
CA PHE A 69 -1.15 0.95 11.56
C PHE A 69 -0.94 2.15 12.48
N GLU A 70 0.25 2.25 13.06
CA GLU A 70 0.63 3.42 13.85
C GLU A 70 0.94 4.59 12.91
N VAL A 71 0.04 5.58 12.89
CA VAL A 71 0.18 6.78 12.06
C VAL A 71 1.08 7.80 12.74
N SER A 72 0.96 7.90 14.06
CA SER A 72 1.77 8.74 14.95
C SER A 72 1.73 8.18 16.36
N LYS A 73 2.55 8.73 17.26
CA LYS A 73 2.50 8.36 18.69
C LYS A 73 1.11 8.52 19.33
N LYS A 74 0.25 9.32 18.72
CA LYS A 74 -1.10 9.63 19.23
C LYS A 74 -2.22 8.99 18.43
N LYS A 75 -1.92 8.36 17.30
CA LYS A 75 -2.95 7.84 16.39
C LYS A 75 -2.54 6.49 15.81
N THR A 76 -3.37 5.50 16.04
CA THR A 76 -3.35 4.19 15.39
C THR A 76 -4.68 3.96 14.69
N ILE A 77 -4.65 3.41 13.49
CA ILE A 77 -5.82 3.00 12.74
C ILE A 77 -5.88 1.50 12.60
N ASP A 78 -7.09 0.96 12.53
CA ASP A 78 -7.36 -0.44 12.21
C ASP A 78 -7.88 -0.55 10.78
N GLY A 79 -7.07 -1.09 9.91
CA GLY A 79 -7.36 -1.28 8.49
C GLY A 79 -8.02 -2.61 8.14
N ALA A 80 -8.62 -3.32 9.11
CA ALA A 80 -9.20 -4.65 8.90
C ALA A 80 -10.45 -4.67 8.01
N ALA A 81 -11.13 -3.53 7.82
CA ALA A 81 -12.32 -3.45 6.98
C ALA A 81 -12.00 -3.81 5.52
N ARG A 82 -12.85 -4.60 4.88
CA ARG A 82 -12.68 -5.01 3.47
C ARG A 82 -12.71 -3.83 2.50
N SER A 83 -13.32 -2.72 2.88
CA SER A 83 -13.30 -1.46 2.12
C SER A 83 -11.91 -0.82 2.05
N ASN A 84 -11.00 -1.19 2.98
CA ASN A 84 -9.60 -0.84 2.88
C ASN A 84 -8.88 -1.83 1.95
N THR A 85 -8.89 -1.56 0.66
CA THR A 85 -8.24 -2.44 -0.34
C THR A 85 -6.74 -2.57 -0.09
N ALA A 86 -6.09 -1.56 0.47
CA ALA A 86 -4.66 -1.60 0.79
C ALA A 86 -4.30 -2.68 1.85
N ARG A 87 -5.26 -3.19 2.60
CA ARG A 87 -5.05 -4.32 3.54
C ARG A 87 -4.48 -5.57 2.89
N TYR A 88 -4.70 -5.74 1.59
CA TYR A 88 -4.24 -6.92 0.84
C TYR A 88 -2.81 -6.80 0.34
N ILE A 89 -2.14 -5.67 0.56
CA ILE A 89 -0.72 -5.52 0.21
C ILE A 89 0.11 -6.33 1.18
N ASN A 90 0.89 -7.27 0.65
CA ASN A 90 1.75 -8.14 1.44
C ASN A 90 3.13 -7.50 1.69
N HIS A 91 3.87 -8.10 2.63
CA HIS A 91 5.24 -7.72 2.91
C HIS A 91 6.21 -8.20 1.83
N SER A 92 7.22 -7.41 1.55
CA SER A 92 8.43 -7.84 0.86
C SER A 92 9.67 -7.16 1.43
N CYS A 93 10.76 -7.92 1.56
CA CYS A 93 12.08 -7.39 1.90
C CYS A 93 12.76 -6.68 0.71
N ALA A 94 12.20 -6.83 -0.50
CA ALA A 94 12.58 -6.09 -1.72
C ALA A 94 11.32 -5.47 -2.36
N PRO A 95 10.72 -4.44 -1.71
CA PRO A 95 9.41 -3.95 -2.07
C PRO A 95 9.43 -3.07 -3.32
N ASN A 96 8.28 -2.99 -4.00
CA ASN A 96 8.03 -2.05 -5.08
C ASN A 96 7.22 -0.81 -4.66
N CYS A 97 6.73 -0.83 -3.43
CA CYS A 97 6.04 0.31 -2.81
C CYS A 97 6.71 0.71 -1.50
N GLU A 98 6.40 1.90 -1.05
CA GLU A 98 6.80 2.43 0.25
C GLU A 98 5.65 3.20 0.88
N ILE A 99 5.68 3.31 2.20
CA ILE A 99 4.68 4.05 2.95
C ILE A 99 5.18 5.48 3.18
N GLU A 100 4.30 6.44 2.94
CA GLU A 100 4.52 7.83 3.31
C GLU A 100 3.32 8.34 4.12
N ILE A 101 3.60 8.97 5.25
CA ILE A 101 2.57 9.55 6.12
C ILE A 101 2.56 11.05 5.90
N LYS A 102 1.42 11.57 5.43
CA LYS A 102 1.17 13.00 5.21
C LYS A 102 -0.15 13.41 5.85
N LYS A 103 -0.11 14.43 6.70
CA LYS A 103 -1.31 14.94 7.39
C LYS A 103 -2.14 13.81 8.03
N GLU A 104 -1.44 12.90 8.72
CA GLU A 104 -2.04 11.71 9.36
C GLU A 104 -2.76 10.74 8.40
N ARG A 105 -2.40 10.77 7.12
CA ARG A 105 -2.86 9.82 6.10
C ARG A 105 -1.71 8.88 5.74
N VAL A 106 -2.02 7.61 5.58
CA VAL A 106 -1.07 6.56 5.21
C VAL A 106 -1.16 6.32 3.71
N LEU A 107 -0.13 6.72 2.99
CA LEU A 107 -0.11 6.68 1.54
C LEU A 107 0.88 5.62 1.05
N VAL A 108 0.43 4.77 0.14
CA VAL A 108 1.26 3.78 -0.52
C VAL A 108 1.79 4.36 -1.82
N MET A 109 3.10 4.57 -1.88
CA MET A 109 3.78 5.20 -3.01
C MET A 109 4.55 4.17 -3.83
N ALA A 110 4.54 4.30 -5.16
CA ALA A 110 5.36 3.45 -6.02
C ALA A 110 6.85 3.87 -5.94
N LYS A 111 7.71 2.96 -5.49
CA LYS A 111 9.17 3.18 -5.41
C LYS A 111 9.85 3.12 -6.77
N ARG A 112 9.27 2.39 -7.70
CA ARG A 112 9.71 2.21 -9.08
C ARG A 112 8.51 2.11 -10.00
N ASN A 113 8.75 2.07 -11.30
CA ASN A 113 7.70 1.68 -12.24
C ASN A 113 7.28 0.24 -11.97
N ILE A 114 5.98 -0.01 -11.92
CA ILE A 114 5.38 -1.31 -11.66
C ILE A 114 4.57 -1.69 -12.89
N LYS A 115 4.81 -2.90 -13.41
CA LYS A 115 4.10 -3.40 -14.58
C LYS A 115 2.76 -4.01 -14.21
N ALA A 116 1.79 -3.92 -15.11
CA ALA A 116 0.53 -4.67 -14.99
C ALA A 116 0.83 -6.15 -14.68
N GLY A 117 0.14 -6.71 -13.69
CA GLY A 117 0.31 -8.09 -13.23
C GLY A 117 1.32 -8.28 -12.09
N GLU A 118 2.13 -7.29 -11.76
CA GLU A 118 3.02 -7.38 -10.59
C GLU A 118 2.21 -7.27 -9.28
N GLU A 119 2.60 -8.05 -8.28
CA GLU A 119 2.07 -7.90 -6.92
C GLU A 119 2.68 -6.68 -6.25
N LEU A 120 1.82 -5.88 -5.61
CA LEU A 120 2.25 -4.75 -4.79
C LEU A 120 2.73 -5.25 -3.44
N ALA A 121 3.84 -4.69 -2.97
CA ALA A 121 4.40 -5.02 -1.67
C ALA A 121 5.13 -3.81 -1.09
N TYR A 122 5.13 -3.71 0.23
CA TYR A 122 6.00 -2.79 0.96
C TYR A 122 6.68 -3.52 2.12
N ASP A 123 7.74 -2.96 2.62
CA ASP A 123 8.44 -3.50 3.79
C ASP A 123 7.65 -3.13 5.05
N TYR A 124 7.13 -4.15 5.75
CA TYR A 124 6.46 -3.96 7.02
C TYR A 124 7.50 -3.53 8.06
N ASP A 125 7.05 -2.87 9.13
CA ASP A 125 7.99 -2.45 10.16
C ASP A 125 8.66 -3.66 10.86
N THR A 126 9.80 -3.38 11.50
CA THR A 126 10.64 -4.41 12.12
C THR A 126 9.91 -5.19 13.21
N ASP A 127 9.08 -4.55 14.01
CA ASP A 127 8.38 -5.20 15.12
C ASP A 127 7.32 -6.16 14.59
N TYR A 128 6.53 -5.75 13.61
CA TYR A 128 5.56 -6.61 12.93
C TYR A 128 6.25 -7.80 12.27
N PHE A 129 7.36 -7.57 11.58
CA PHE A 129 8.14 -8.62 10.91
C PHE A 129 8.63 -9.67 11.91
N LYS A 130 9.23 -9.26 13.01
CA LYS A 130 9.75 -10.16 14.05
C LYS A 130 8.64 -10.93 14.76
N GLU A 131 7.50 -10.32 14.98
CA GLU A 131 6.40 -10.94 15.72
C GLU A 131 5.60 -11.91 14.85
N TYR A 132 5.28 -11.54 13.62
CA TYR A 132 4.30 -12.27 12.80
C TYR A 132 4.87 -12.96 11.56
N ILE A 133 6.01 -12.53 11.03
CA ILE A 133 6.56 -13.05 9.78
C ILE A 133 7.78 -13.95 10.04
N GLU A 134 8.76 -13.46 10.74
CA GLU A 134 10.04 -14.16 10.98
C GLU A 134 9.86 -15.56 11.60
N PRO A 135 8.98 -15.76 12.61
CA PRO A 135 8.77 -17.08 13.22
C PRO A 135 8.24 -18.15 12.26
N LYS A 136 7.52 -17.73 11.22
CA LYS A 136 6.94 -18.62 10.19
C LYS A 136 7.81 -18.72 8.92
N GLY A 137 8.85 -17.90 8.83
CA GLY A 137 9.65 -17.72 7.63
C GLY A 137 9.03 -16.71 6.65
N CYS A 138 9.85 -15.80 6.15
CA CYS A 138 9.41 -14.83 5.16
C CYS A 138 9.25 -15.48 3.78
N LEU A 139 8.07 -15.38 3.19
CA LEU A 139 7.73 -15.95 1.88
C LEU A 139 7.84 -14.94 0.72
N CYS A 140 8.42 -13.74 0.95
CA CYS A 140 8.67 -12.81 -0.15
C CYS A 140 9.67 -13.39 -1.15
N LEU A 141 9.64 -12.90 -2.40
CA LEU A 141 10.50 -13.42 -3.47
C LEU A 141 12.00 -13.25 -3.21
N LYS A 142 12.41 -12.30 -2.37
CA LYS A 142 13.79 -12.13 -1.96
C LYS A 142 14.26 -13.24 -1.01
N CYS A 143 13.46 -13.55 0.01
CA CYS A 143 13.81 -14.54 1.04
C CYS A 143 13.51 -15.98 0.58
N SER A 144 12.50 -16.15 -0.27
CA SER A 144 12.02 -17.44 -0.76
C SER A 144 11.77 -17.36 -2.28
N PRO A 145 12.85 -17.34 -3.10
CA PRO A 145 12.74 -17.22 -4.55
C PRO A 145 11.92 -18.36 -5.17
N LEU A 146 11.28 -18.11 -6.31
CA LEU A 146 10.63 -19.14 -7.10
C LEU A 146 11.67 -20.15 -7.59
N PRO A 147 11.35 -21.47 -7.67
CA PRO A 147 12.23 -22.46 -8.27
C PRO A 147 12.59 -22.05 -9.70
N LYS A 148 13.88 -22.13 -10.04
CA LYS A 148 14.31 -21.93 -11.43
C LYS A 148 13.66 -23.04 -12.29
N THR A 149 12.78 -22.66 -13.22
CA THR A 149 12.28 -23.61 -14.23
C THR A 149 13.47 -24.09 -15.05
N LYS A 150 13.80 -25.37 -14.95
CA LYS A 150 14.76 -25.97 -15.88
C LYS A 150 14.16 -25.83 -17.29
N LYS A 151 14.78 -25.01 -18.12
CA LYS A 151 14.49 -25.04 -19.57
C LYS A 151 14.82 -26.46 -20.05
N LYS A 152 13.79 -27.20 -20.51
CA LYS A 152 13.99 -28.41 -21.30
C LYS A 152 14.51 -28.04 -22.67
#